data_0c43e66d3dc51b714009c70a97fa6fc8
#
_entry.id   0c43e66d3dc51b714009c70a97fa6fc8
#
_cell.length_a   1.000
_cell.length_b   1.000
_cell.length_c   1.000
_cell.angle_alpha   90.00
_cell.angle_beta   90.00
_cell.angle_gamma   90.00
#
_symmetry.space_group_name_H-M   'P 1'
#
loop_
_entity.id
_entity.type
_entity.pdbx_description
1 polymer ?
#
loop_
_entity_poly.entity_id
_entity_poly.type
_entity_poly.pdbx_seq_one_letter_code
_entity_poly.pdbx_strand_id
1 'polypeptide(L)'
;MWSAILIREARLRAGLTQQELAERSGRERSVIARWEQGAVAPSLEALLAVIEACGFDLPLELAERDDSGNERLRKNARLSPERRVQRLLQARGKSG
;
A
#
# COMPACT_ATOMS: atom_id res chain seq x y z
N MET A 1 -8.69 1.33 -9.08
CA MET A 1 -8.03 2.59 -9.23
C MET A 1 -7.25 3.09 -8.05
N TRP A 2 -7.49 2.56 -6.84
CA TRP A 2 -6.68 2.93 -5.69
C TRP A 2 -5.20 2.63 -5.90
N SER A 3 -4.88 1.48 -6.52
CA SER A 3 -3.49 1.12 -6.78
C SER A 3 -2.80 2.11 -7.71
N ALA A 4 -3.50 2.58 -8.74
CA ALA A 4 -2.94 3.57 -9.66
C ALA A 4 -2.61 4.88 -8.93
N ILE A 5 -3.52 5.34 -8.09
CA ILE A 5 -3.35 6.57 -7.31
C ILE A 5 -2.19 6.42 -6.33
N LEU A 6 -2.15 5.30 -5.61
CA LEU A 6 -1.11 5.06 -4.60
C LEU A 6 0.29 4.98 -5.22
N ILE A 7 0.43 4.29 -6.33
CA ILE A 7 1.73 4.16 -7.00
C ILE A 7 2.22 5.53 -7.47
N ARG A 8 1.35 6.26 -8.13
CA ARG A 8 1.70 7.58 -8.63
C ARG A 8 2.05 8.54 -7.51
N GLU A 9 1.25 8.55 -6.45
CA GLU A 9 1.48 9.41 -5.30
C GLU A 9 2.82 9.11 -4.64
N ALA A 10 3.09 7.83 -4.39
CA ALA A 10 4.35 7.42 -3.78
C ALA A 10 5.54 7.79 -4.65
N ARG A 11 5.42 7.55 -5.96
CA ARG A 11 6.49 7.89 -6.91
C ARG A 11 6.78 9.38 -6.91
N LEU A 12 5.73 10.21 -6.99
CA LEU A 12 5.90 11.66 -7.04
C LEU A 12 6.46 12.20 -5.73
N ARG A 13 6.02 11.69 -4.60
CA ARG A 13 6.57 12.08 -3.30
C ARG A 13 8.03 11.70 -3.15
N ALA A 14 8.42 10.58 -3.72
CA ALA A 14 9.81 10.14 -3.71
C ALA A 14 10.68 10.90 -4.71
N GLY A 15 10.07 11.71 -5.59
CA GLY A 15 10.80 12.43 -6.61
C GLY A 15 11.34 11.55 -7.72
N LEU A 16 10.69 10.41 -7.98
CA LEU A 16 11.16 9.45 -8.98
C LEU A 16 10.41 9.58 -10.30
N THR A 17 11.10 9.32 -11.38
CA THR A 17 10.46 9.10 -12.67
C THR A 17 9.93 7.67 -12.73
N GLN A 18 9.06 7.40 -13.72
CA GLN A 18 8.58 6.04 -13.94
C GLN A 18 9.73 5.08 -14.20
N GLN A 19 10.73 5.51 -14.94
CA GLN A 19 11.90 4.68 -15.23
C GLN A 19 12.70 4.39 -13.96
N GLU A 20 12.92 5.39 -13.13
CA GLU A 20 13.63 5.19 -11.87
C GLU A 20 12.90 4.24 -10.94
N LEU A 21 11.58 4.38 -10.84
CA LEU A 21 10.80 3.45 -10.04
C LEU A 21 10.85 2.04 -10.60
N ALA A 22 10.78 1.90 -11.92
CA ALA A 22 10.88 0.60 -12.57
C ALA A 22 12.21 -0.07 -12.20
N GLU A 23 13.30 0.66 -12.28
CA GLU A 23 14.63 0.14 -11.93
C GLU A 23 14.69 -0.28 -10.46
N ARG A 24 14.20 0.55 -9.56
CA ARG A 24 14.22 0.24 -8.13
C ARG A 24 13.38 -0.96 -7.76
N SER A 25 12.26 -1.14 -8.43
CA SER A 25 11.32 -2.23 -8.15
C SER A 25 11.59 -3.49 -8.96
N GLY A 26 12.58 -3.46 -9.86
CA GLY A 26 12.90 -4.60 -10.71
C GLY A 26 11.81 -4.87 -11.76
N ARG A 27 11.12 -3.85 -12.21
CA ARG A 27 10.04 -3.97 -13.18
C ARG A 27 10.33 -3.10 -14.40
N GLU A 28 9.57 -3.32 -15.47
CA GLU A 28 9.70 -2.51 -16.66
C GLU A 28 8.89 -1.23 -16.54
N ARG A 29 9.38 -0.15 -17.14
CA ARG A 29 8.68 1.12 -17.14
C ARG A 29 7.27 1.02 -17.69
N SER A 30 7.09 0.23 -18.73
CA SER A 30 5.77 0.03 -19.35
C SER A 30 4.75 -0.54 -18.38
N VAL A 31 5.20 -1.41 -17.48
CA VAL A 31 4.34 -1.99 -16.44
C VAL A 31 3.92 -0.92 -15.45
N ILE A 32 4.88 -0.12 -14.98
CA ILE A 32 4.58 0.99 -14.06
C ILE A 32 3.59 1.96 -14.72
N ALA A 33 3.81 2.31 -15.98
CA ALA A 33 2.93 3.22 -16.69
C ALA A 33 1.50 2.68 -16.78
N ARG A 34 1.33 1.40 -17.08
CA ARG A 34 0.02 0.78 -17.16
C ARG A 34 -0.71 0.78 -15.83
N TRP A 35 0.03 0.51 -14.75
CA TRP A 35 -0.54 0.54 -13.41
C TRP A 35 -1.00 1.95 -13.03
N GLU A 36 -0.20 2.96 -13.34
CA GLU A 36 -0.56 4.36 -13.05
C GLU A 36 -1.73 4.85 -13.88
N GLN A 37 -1.88 4.33 -15.09
CA GLN A 37 -3.02 4.65 -15.94
C GLN A 37 -4.31 3.93 -15.52
N GLY A 38 -4.20 2.92 -14.67
CA GLY A 38 -5.33 2.12 -14.27
C GLY A 38 -5.76 1.10 -15.32
N ALA A 39 -4.96 0.90 -16.37
CA ALA A 39 -5.27 -0.09 -17.42
C ALA A 39 -5.19 -1.51 -16.90
N VAL A 40 -4.25 -1.77 -15.99
CA VAL A 40 -4.06 -3.07 -15.34
C VAL A 40 -3.79 -2.81 -13.86
N ALA A 41 -4.36 -3.60 -12.99
CA ALA A 41 -4.09 -3.50 -11.56
C ALA A 41 -2.97 -4.46 -11.17
N PRO A 42 -2.01 -4.01 -10.33
CA PRO A 42 -1.00 -4.92 -9.80
C PRO A 42 -1.61 -5.87 -8.77
N SER A 43 -0.96 -7.00 -8.54
CA SER A 43 -1.29 -7.81 -7.40
C SER A 43 -0.97 -7.05 -6.12
N LEU A 44 -1.53 -7.48 -4.99
CA LEU A 44 -1.24 -6.84 -3.72
C LEU A 44 0.25 -6.89 -3.40
N GLU A 45 0.88 -8.03 -3.65
CA GLU A 45 2.31 -8.20 -3.42
C GLU A 45 3.14 -7.25 -4.27
N ALA A 46 2.77 -7.10 -5.54
CA ALA A 46 3.45 -6.18 -6.44
C ALA A 46 3.26 -4.73 -6.00
N LEU A 47 2.05 -4.39 -5.58
CA LEU A 47 1.76 -3.05 -5.09
C LEU A 47 2.62 -2.72 -3.87
N LEU A 48 2.69 -3.62 -2.90
CA LEU A 48 3.51 -3.41 -1.71
C LEU A 48 4.98 -3.25 -2.06
N ALA A 49 5.48 -4.07 -2.98
CA ALA A 49 6.88 -4.00 -3.40
C ALA A 49 7.21 -2.65 -4.04
N VAL A 50 6.31 -2.14 -4.87
CA VAL A 50 6.51 -0.85 -5.54
C VAL A 50 6.46 0.30 -4.54
N ILE A 51 5.52 0.26 -3.60
CA ILE A 51 5.42 1.28 -2.57
C ILE A 51 6.69 1.30 -1.70
N GLU A 52 7.19 0.14 -1.32
CA GLU A 52 8.43 0.02 -0.56
C GLU A 52 9.64 0.53 -1.36
N ALA A 53 9.65 0.30 -2.66
CA ALA A 53 10.71 0.81 -3.54
C ALA A 53 10.74 2.35 -3.56
N CYS A 54 9.60 2.99 -3.31
CA CYS A 54 9.53 4.44 -3.19
C CYS A 54 9.95 4.94 -1.81
N GLY A 55 10.22 4.06 -0.87
CA GLY A 55 10.59 4.41 0.49
C GLY A 55 9.41 4.59 1.43
N PHE A 56 8.24 4.08 1.06
CA PHE A 56 7.03 4.17 1.87
C PHE A 56 6.56 2.79 2.27
N ASP A 57 5.79 2.75 3.33
CA ASP A 57 5.10 1.54 3.74
C ASP A 57 3.61 1.73 3.50
N LEU A 58 2.94 0.65 3.13
CA LEU A 58 1.49 0.63 3.02
C LEU A 58 0.98 -0.31 4.11
N PRO A 59 0.66 0.21 5.29
CA PRO A 59 0.19 -0.65 6.37
C PRO A 59 -1.18 -1.20 6.02
N LEU A 60 -1.27 -2.52 6.03
CA LEU A 60 -2.51 -3.22 5.77
C LEU A 60 -2.98 -3.88 7.05
N GLU A 61 -4.22 -3.65 7.40
CA GLU A 61 -4.80 -4.17 8.61
C GLU A 61 -6.19 -4.71 8.29
N LEU A 62 -6.46 -5.92 8.77
CA LEU A 62 -7.79 -6.46 8.66
C LEU A 62 -8.66 -5.85 9.74
N ALA A 63 -9.74 -5.22 9.32
CA ALA A 63 -10.75 -4.70 10.21
C ALA A 63 -12.03 -5.46 9.97
N GLU A 64 -12.79 -5.71 11.04
CA GLU A 64 -14.07 -6.35 10.87
C GLU A 64 -15.01 -5.44 10.08
N ARG A 65 -15.68 -6.03 9.12
CA ARG A 65 -16.68 -5.30 8.36
C ARG A 65 -17.91 -5.12 9.21
N ASP A 66 -18.36 -3.89 9.33
CA ASP A 66 -19.52 -3.56 10.14
C ASP A 66 -20.66 -3.09 9.26
N ASP A 67 -21.69 -3.92 9.12
CA ASP A 67 -22.85 -3.59 8.35
C ASP A 67 -23.81 -2.65 9.11
N SER A 68 -23.66 -2.53 10.41
CA SER A 68 -24.51 -1.63 11.22
C SER A 68 -23.95 -0.22 11.33
N GLY A 69 -22.80 0.03 10.71
CA GLY A 69 -22.29 1.36 10.46
C GLY A 69 -21.26 1.90 11.43
N ASN A 70 -21.61 2.92 12.18
CA ASN A 70 -20.61 3.84 12.70
C ASN A 70 -19.87 3.41 13.97
N GLU A 71 -20.43 2.49 14.77
CA GLU A 71 -19.82 2.14 16.04
C GLU A 71 -18.47 1.46 15.93
N ARG A 72 -18.32 0.51 15.02
CA ARG A 72 -17.04 -0.16 14.82
C ARG A 72 -16.00 0.74 14.19
N LEU A 73 -16.43 1.62 13.30
CA LEU A 73 -15.54 2.63 12.76
C LEU A 73 -15.01 3.54 13.86
N ARG A 74 -15.87 3.88 14.84
CA ARG A 74 -15.45 4.66 16.00
C ARG A 74 -14.45 3.91 16.86
N LYS A 75 -14.67 2.62 17.07
CA LYS A 75 -13.73 1.79 17.81
C LYS A 75 -12.38 1.71 17.12
N ASN A 76 -12.39 1.55 15.81
CA ASN A 76 -11.15 1.56 15.04
C ASN A 76 -10.45 2.91 15.09
N ALA A 77 -11.22 3.99 15.09
CA ALA A 77 -10.66 5.33 15.22
C ALA A 77 -10.01 5.59 16.58
N ARG A 78 -10.41 4.84 17.61
CA ARG A 78 -9.81 4.93 18.95
C ARG A 78 -8.43 4.29 19.02
N LEU A 79 -8.12 3.39 18.10
CA LEU A 79 -6.80 2.79 18.07
C LEU A 79 -5.80 3.78 17.49
N SER A 80 -4.71 4.00 18.22
CA SER A 80 -3.64 4.85 17.72
C SER A 80 -2.99 4.19 16.50
N PRO A 81 -2.41 4.98 15.59
CA PRO A 81 -1.65 4.42 14.48
C PRO A 81 -0.55 3.45 14.93
N GLU A 82 0.06 3.74 16.06
CA GLU A 82 1.11 2.89 16.64
C GLU A 82 0.60 1.50 16.98
N ARG A 83 -0.58 1.40 17.57
CA ARG A 83 -1.18 0.11 17.88
C ARG A 83 -1.50 -0.69 16.63
N ARG A 84 -1.93 -0.02 15.56
CA ARG A 84 -2.19 -0.69 14.30
C ARG A 84 -0.92 -1.30 13.73
N VAL A 85 0.16 -0.55 13.76
CA VAL A 85 1.46 -1.04 13.29
C VAL A 85 1.93 -2.20 14.15
N GLN A 86 1.79 -2.11 15.45
CA GLN A 86 2.17 -3.20 16.36
C GLN A 86 1.41 -4.48 16.08
N ARG A 87 0.12 -4.39 15.77
CA ARG A 87 -0.66 -5.58 15.40
C ARG A 87 -0.12 -6.25 14.15
N LEU A 88 0.25 -5.45 13.14
CA LEU A 88 0.85 -5.99 11.94
C LEU A 88 2.17 -6.68 12.22
N LEU A 89 3.00 -6.06 13.04
CA LEU A 89 4.29 -6.63 13.42
C LEU A 89 4.12 -7.92 14.21
N GLN A 90 3.17 -7.97 15.13
CA GLN A 90 2.87 -9.17 15.88
C GLN A 90 2.39 -10.30 14.99
N ALA A 91 1.53 -9.99 14.03
CA ALA A 91 1.05 -10.97 13.07
C ALA A 91 2.19 -11.54 12.24
N ARG A 92 3.11 -10.69 11.81
CA ARG A 92 4.31 -11.13 11.10
C ARG A 92 5.21 -12.00 11.96
N GLY A 93 5.37 -11.62 13.22
CA GLY A 93 6.16 -12.40 14.16
C GLY A 93 5.62 -13.80 14.40
N LYS A 94 4.30 -13.96 14.42
CA LYS A 94 3.65 -15.25 14.61
C LYS A 94 3.73 -16.13 13.36
N SER A 95 3.80 -15.56 12.21
CA SER A 95 3.87 -16.32 10.96
C SER A 95 5.28 -16.72 10.56
N GLY A 96 6.25 -16.18 11.28
CA GLY A 96 7.65 -16.52 11.05
C GLY A 96 8.11 -17.75 11.89
#